data_753e67d8797296ad52b59c926cc5aa9f
#
_entry.id   753e67d8797296ad52b59c926cc5aa9f
#
_cell.length_a   1.000
_cell.length_b   1.000
_cell.length_c   1.000
_cell.angle_alpha   90.00
_cell.angle_beta   90.00
_cell.angle_gamma   90.00
#
_symmetry.space_group_name_H-M   'P 1'
#
loop_
_entity.id
_entity.type
_entity.pdbx_description
1 polymer ?
#
loop_
_entity_poly.entity_id
_entity_poly.type
_entity_poly.pdbx_seq_one_letter_code
_entity_poly.pdbx_strand_id
1 'polypeptide(L)'
;MLAKRIIPCLDVKNGQVVKGINFEGLREVGDPVEMGAFYSEQGADELVYLDISASSEGRRTFTDLVSRIAERIDIPFTVGGGISSFEDAARLLDAGADKITINTAAVFHPEIISKIASRYGSQFVVVAIDARTVASGTVAEPVEATSLNGNAYWQVMTHGGKRPTDKELYSWAKQVQNLGTGEILFTSMDNDGTKNGYAVEAYSRLADELSIPVIASGGAGSVGDIEEVLTKGRADAALAASIFHYGEISIPDLKRTLRSHGVNVRI
;
A
#
# COMPACT_ATOMS: atom_id res chain seq x y z
N MET A 1 -2.13 21.78 7.81
CA MET A 1 -1.98 20.31 7.83
C MET A 1 -2.49 19.80 6.50
N LEU A 2 -1.77 18.90 5.84
CA LEU A 2 -2.20 18.29 4.58
C LEU A 2 -3.48 17.47 4.81
N ALA A 3 -4.33 17.36 3.77
CA ALA A 3 -5.52 16.52 3.86
C ALA A 3 -5.12 15.04 3.88
N LYS A 4 -5.77 14.25 4.72
CA LYS A 4 -5.64 12.80 4.76
C LYS A 4 -6.33 12.18 3.55
N ARG A 5 -5.77 11.10 2.99
CA ARG A 5 -6.26 10.44 1.77
C ARG A 5 -6.99 9.13 2.10
N ILE A 6 -8.04 8.86 1.37
CA ILE A 6 -8.77 7.59 1.38
C ILE A 6 -8.50 6.89 0.06
N ILE A 7 -7.91 5.70 0.14
CA ILE A 7 -7.34 4.99 -1.01
C ILE A 7 -7.96 3.59 -1.14
N PRO A 8 -8.87 3.35 -2.10
CA PRO A 8 -9.28 2.00 -2.48
C PRO A 8 -8.10 1.24 -3.12
N CYS A 9 -7.94 -0.04 -2.73
CA CYS A 9 -6.95 -0.95 -3.30
C CYS A 9 -7.64 -2.07 -4.09
N LEU A 10 -7.20 -2.26 -5.33
CA LEU A 10 -7.75 -3.23 -6.27
C LEU A 10 -6.67 -4.28 -6.62
N ASP A 11 -6.83 -5.49 -6.07
CA ASP A 11 -5.99 -6.63 -6.46
C ASP A 11 -6.45 -7.15 -7.82
N VAL A 12 -5.56 -7.15 -8.81
CA VAL A 12 -5.87 -7.56 -10.18
C VAL A 12 -5.20 -8.90 -10.50
N LYS A 13 -5.99 -9.83 -11.02
CA LYS A 13 -5.51 -11.12 -11.53
C LYS A 13 -6.17 -11.42 -12.86
N ASN A 14 -5.35 -11.70 -13.88
CA ASN A 14 -5.83 -12.00 -15.22
C ASN A 14 -6.80 -10.94 -15.79
N GLY A 15 -6.56 -9.65 -15.48
CA GLY A 15 -7.38 -8.54 -15.97
C GLY A 15 -8.69 -8.31 -15.23
N GLN A 16 -8.95 -9.01 -14.13
CA GLN A 16 -10.13 -8.83 -13.28
C GLN A 16 -9.74 -8.45 -11.86
N VAL A 17 -10.54 -7.60 -11.22
CA VAL A 17 -10.40 -7.35 -9.77
C VAL A 17 -10.83 -8.60 -9.02
N VAL A 18 -9.97 -9.04 -8.12
CA VAL A 18 -10.22 -10.22 -7.28
C VAL A 18 -10.12 -9.86 -5.81
N LYS A 19 -10.85 -10.58 -4.97
CA LYS A 19 -10.72 -10.49 -3.51
C LYS A 19 -10.78 -11.87 -2.88
N GLY A 20 -9.92 -12.09 -1.89
CA GLY A 20 -9.87 -13.29 -1.06
C GLY A 20 -9.41 -12.94 0.34
N ILE A 21 -9.36 -13.93 1.22
CA ILE A 21 -8.76 -13.80 2.55
C ILE A 21 -7.33 -14.36 2.45
N ASN A 22 -6.32 -13.56 2.81
CA ASN A 22 -4.91 -13.92 2.72
C ASN A 22 -4.49 -14.46 1.33
N PHE A 23 -5.03 -13.88 0.26
CA PHE A 23 -4.84 -14.31 -1.13
C PHE A 23 -5.34 -15.73 -1.45
N GLU A 24 -6.14 -16.33 -0.58
CA GLU A 24 -6.80 -17.62 -0.80
C GLU A 24 -8.28 -17.43 -1.11
N GLY A 25 -8.87 -18.37 -1.86
CA GLY A 25 -10.29 -18.35 -2.21
C GLY A 25 -10.70 -17.12 -3.05
N LEU A 26 -9.80 -16.64 -3.94
CA LEU A 26 -10.02 -15.46 -4.77
C LEU A 26 -11.32 -15.57 -5.56
N ARG A 27 -12.17 -14.55 -5.45
CA ARG A 27 -13.39 -14.37 -6.24
C ARG A 27 -13.26 -13.10 -7.07
N GLU A 28 -13.75 -13.14 -8.29
CA GLU A 28 -13.87 -11.95 -9.13
C GLU A 28 -14.91 -11.00 -8.52
N VAL A 29 -14.54 -9.71 -8.47
CA VAL A 29 -15.35 -8.63 -7.90
C VAL A 29 -15.86 -7.70 -8.99
N GLY A 30 -15.06 -7.46 -10.06
CA GLY A 30 -15.45 -6.60 -11.15
C GLY A 30 -14.34 -6.26 -12.14
N ASP A 31 -14.69 -5.46 -13.14
CA ASP A 31 -13.72 -4.90 -14.09
C ASP A 31 -12.91 -3.78 -13.42
N PRO A 32 -11.57 -3.80 -13.49
CA PRO A 32 -10.73 -2.82 -12.82
C PRO A 32 -10.89 -1.38 -13.34
N VAL A 33 -11.22 -1.19 -14.61
CA VAL A 33 -11.45 0.14 -15.20
C VAL A 33 -12.74 0.74 -14.68
N GLU A 34 -13.83 -0.02 -14.71
CA GLU A 34 -15.14 0.43 -14.23
C GLU A 34 -15.14 0.66 -12.71
N MET A 35 -14.48 -0.21 -11.94
CA MET A 35 -14.34 -0.03 -10.49
C MET A 35 -13.51 1.20 -10.16
N GLY A 36 -12.44 1.46 -10.91
CA GLY A 36 -11.63 2.67 -10.74
C GLY A 36 -12.41 3.94 -11.02
N ALA A 37 -13.16 3.97 -12.13
CA ALA A 37 -14.04 5.07 -12.47
C ALA A 37 -15.09 5.31 -11.37
N PHE A 38 -15.74 4.24 -10.89
CA PHE A 38 -16.69 4.33 -9.79
C PHE A 38 -16.07 4.95 -8.53
N TYR A 39 -14.87 4.50 -8.10
CA TYR A 39 -14.22 5.08 -6.92
C TYR A 39 -13.78 6.52 -7.12
N SER A 40 -13.31 6.89 -8.33
CA SER A 40 -13.03 8.28 -8.68
C SER A 40 -14.27 9.16 -8.54
N GLU A 41 -15.41 8.73 -9.09
CA GLU A 41 -16.69 9.41 -8.98
C GLU A 41 -17.21 9.49 -7.53
N GLN A 42 -16.91 8.46 -6.71
CA GLN A 42 -17.23 8.45 -5.27
C GLN A 42 -16.29 9.32 -4.43
N GLY A 43 -15.31 9.98 -5.05
CA GLY A 43 -14.40 10.91 -4.37
C GLY A 43 -13.27 10.24 -3.62
N ALA A 44 -12.78 9.08 -4.06
CA ALA A 44 -11.49 8.56 -3.61
C ALA A 44 -10.38 9.60 -3.89
N ASP A 45 -9.37 9.67 -3.04
CA ASP A 45 -8.27 10.63 -3.23
C ASP A 45 -7.18 10.09 -4.15
N GLU A 46 -7.05 8.77 -4.21
CA GLU A 46 -6.05 8.02 -4.98
C GLU A 46 -6.52 6.57 -5.10
N LEU A 47 -6.03 5.83 -6.09
CA LEU A 47 -6.26 4.38 -6.22
C LEU A 47 -4.93 3.62 -6.17
N VAL A 48 -4.97 2.38 -5.70
CA VAL A 48 -3.84 1.45 -5.80
C VAL A 48 -4.31 0.21 -6.55
N TYR A 49 -3.57 -0.16 -7.60
CA TYR A 49 -3.76 -1.40 -8.36
C TYR A 49 -2.56 -2.33 -8.15
N LEU A 50 -2.81 -3.53 -7.69
CA LEU A 50 -1.78 -4.53 -7.45
C LEU A 50 -1.96 -5.72 -8.41
N ASP A 51 -1.04 -5.89 -9.35
CA ASP A 51 -0.99 -7.09 -10.18
C ASP A 51 -0.48 -8.27 -9.34
N ILE A 52 -1.38 -9.20 -9.07
CA ILE A 52 -1.06 -10.45 -8.36
C ILE A 52 -0.93 -11.63 -9.33
N SER A 53 -0.82 -11.38 -10.64
CA SER A 53 -0.60 -12.40 -11.67
C SER A 53 0.85 -12.88 -11.65
N ALA A 54 1.05 -14.20 -11.73
CA ALA A 54 2.38 -14.79 -11.61
C ALA A 54 3.15 -14.88 -12.95
N SER A 55 2.54 -14.55 -14.11
CA SER A 55 3.11 -14.83 -15.43
C SER A 55 3.65 -13.61 -16.16
N SER A 56 4.64 -13.82 -17.05
CA SER A 56 5.18 -12.76 -17.94
C SER A 56 4.16 -12.27 -18.98
N GLU A 57 3.20 -13.11 -19.36
CA GLU A 57 2.10 -12.76 -20.26
C GLU A 57 1.09 -11.83 -19.55
N GLY A 58 0.83 -12.09 -18.27
CA GLY A 58 0.02 -11.22 -17.41
C GLY A 58 0.56 -9.80 -17.32
N ARG A 59 1.88 -9.61 -17.33
CA ARG A 59 2.48 -8.27 -17.25
C ARG A 59 2.21 -7.37 -18.45
N ARG A 60 2.17 -7.91 -19.67
CA ARG A 60 1.80 -7.12 -20.87
C ARG A 60 0.33 -6.73 -20.83
N THR A 61 -0.52 -7.70 -20.53
CA THR A 61 -1.96 -7.47 -20.36
C THR A 61 -2.23 -6.44 -19.27
N PHE A 62 -1.41 -6.43 -18.20
CA PHE A 62 -1.53 -5.46 -17.12
C PHE A 62 -1.09 -4.05 -17.53
N THR A 63 -0.04 -3.90 -18.36
CA THR A 63 0.38 -2.60 -18.91
C THR A 63 -0.70 -1.98 -19.78
N ASP A 64 -1.34 -2.78 -20.66
CA ASP A 64 -2.47 -2.34 -21.49
C ASP A 64 -3.68 -1.92 -20.61
N LEU A 65 -3.91 -2.63 -19.51
CA LEU A 65 -4.94 -2.29 -18.53
C LEU A 65 -4.63 -0.94 -17.85
N VAL A 66 -3.38 -0.68 -17.49
CA VAL A 66 -2.96 0.60 -16.88
C VAL A 66 -3.28 1.77 -17.81
N SER A 67 -3.02 1.65 -19.12
CA SER A 67 -3.37 2.70 -20.10
C SER A 67 -4.87 2.94 -20.16
N ARG A 68 -5.70 1.89 -20.13
CA ARG A 68 -7.15 2.02 -20.10
C ARG A 68 -7.68 2.68 -18.82
N ILE A 69 -7.03 2.40 -17.68
CA ILE A 69 -7.35 3.05 -16.40
C ILE A 69 -7.00 4.53 -16.49
N ALA A 70 -5.79 4.88 -16.95
CA ALA A 70 -5.33 6.25 -17.09
C ALA A 70 -6.25 7.11 -17.98
N GLU A 71 -6.86 6.53 -19.00
CA GLU A 71 -7.83 7.22 -19.88
C GLU A 71 -9.19 7.46 -19.21
N ARG A 72 -9.49 6.77 -18.10
CA ARG A 72 -10.85 6.71 -17.54
C ARG A 72 -11.02 7.42 -16.20
N ILE A 73 -9.93 7.66 -15.46
CA ILE A 73 -9.98 8.25 -14.12
C ILE A 73 -9.24 9.60 -14.07
N ASP A 74 -9.70 10.50 -13.19
CA ASP A 74 -9.15 11.84 -13.01
C ASP A 74 -8.34 12.01 -11.71
N ILE A 75 -8.20 10.94 -10.92
CA ILE A 75 -7.45 10.93 -9.67
C ILE A 75 -6.14 10.17 -9.82
N PRO A 76 -5.09 10.50 -9.06
CA PRO A 76 -3.82 9.77 -9.11
C PRO A 76 -4.00 8.29 -8.80
N PHE A 77 -3.19 7.46 -9.44
CA PHE A 77 -3.16 6.03 -9.11
C PHE A 77 -1.76 5.47 -9.07
N THR A 78 -1.59 4.54 -8.15
CA THR A 78 -0.35 3.79 -7.93
C THR A 78 -0.50 2.38 -8.49
N VAL A 79 0.52 1.92 -9.17
CA VAL A 79 0.56 0.59 -9.78
C VAL A 79 1.65 -0.26 -9.13
N GLY A 80 1.31 -1.47 -8.71
CA GLY A 80 2.23 -2.42 -8.10
C GLY A 80 2.09 -3.85 -8.63
N GLY A 81 2.97 -4.71 -8.15
CA GLY A 81 3.02 -6.11 -8.53
C GLY A 81 4.05 -6.42 -9.62
N GLY A 82 4.97 -7.33 -9.30
CA GLY A 82 5.96 -7.85 -10.26
C GLY A 82 7.01 -6.86 -10.80
N ILE A 83 7.07 -5.62 -10.32
CA ILE A 83 8.05 -4.63 -10.74
C ILE A 83 9.41 -5.03 -10.18
N SER A 84 10.36 -5.31 -11.07
CA SER A 84 11.68 -5.84 -10.71
C SER A 84 12.85 -5.10 -11.38
N SER A 85 12.57 -4.19 -12.28
CA SER A 85 13.57 -3.44 -13.02
C SER A 85 13.18 -1.98 -13.24
N PHE A 86 14.16 -1.17 -13.63
CA PHE A 86 13.92 0.20 -14.07
C PHE A 86 13.03 0.25 -15.31
N GLU A 87 13.20 -0.70 -16.21
CA GLU A 87 12.44 -0.82 -17.45
C GLU A 87 10.96 -1.16 -17.18
N ASP A 88 10.68 -1.94 -16.12
CA ASP A 88 9.30 -2.18 -15.67
C ASP A 88 8.65 -0.87 -15.20
N ALA A 89 9.37 -0.08 -14.38
CA ALA A 89 8.89 1.22 -13.90
C ALA A 89 8.65 2.21 -15.05
N ALA A 90 9.57 2.26 -16.03
CA ALA A 90 9.43 3.11 -17.20
C ALA A 90 8.18 2.77 -18.02
N ARG A 91 7.94 1.49 -18.28
CA ARG A 91 6.73 1.05 -19.02
C ARG A 91 5.43 1.46 -18.35
N LEU A 92 5.37 1.38 -17.01
CA LEU A 92 4.16 1.75 -16.27
C LEU A 92 3.94 3.27 -16.27
N LEU A 93 5.02 4.07 -16.18
CA LEU A 93 4.95 5.52 -16.35
C LEU A 93 4.45 5.88 -17.75
N ASP A 94 5.02 5.26 -18.80
CA ASP A 94 4.62 5.48 -20.20
C ASP A 94 3.16 5.05 -20.43
N ALA A 95 2.65 4.07 -19.68
CA ALA A 95 1.26 3.65 -19.70
C ALA A 95 0.31 4.58 -18.92
N GLY A 96 0.83 5.59 -18.21
CA GLY A 96 0.05 6.61 -17.54
C GLY A 96 -0.07 6.47 -16.02
N ALA A 97 0.67 5.55 -15.37
CA ALA A 97 0.69 5.45 -13.92
C ALA A 97 1.35 6.70 -13.29
N ASP A 98 0.72 7.30 -12.28
CA ASP A 98 1.28 8.44 -11.53
C ASP A 98 2.38 8.00 -10.56
N LYS A 99 2.25 6.79 -10.00
CA LYS A 99 3.21 6.20 -9.07
C LYS A 99 3.33 4.69 -9.32
N ILE A 100 4.45 4.16 -8.91
CA ILE A 100 4.65 2.71 -8.81
C ILE A 100 4.90 2.30 -7.37
N THR A 101 4.53 1.06 -7.02
CA THR A 101 4.92 0.48 -5.73
C THR A 101 5.77 -0.78 -5.91
N ILE A 102 6.90 -0.80 -5.22
CA ILE A 102 7.87 -1.89 -5.23
C ILE A 102 8.06 -2.45 -3.82
N ASN A 103 8.16 -3.77 -3.68
CA ASN A 103 8.41 -4.48 -2.41
C ASN A 103 9.62 -5.40 -2.56
N THR A 104 9.43 -6.63 -3.04
CA THR A 104 10.44 -7.68 -3.10
C THR A 104 11.73 -7.24 -3.80
N ALA A 105 11.61 -6.54 -4.94
CA ALA A 105 12.77 -6.04 -5.66
C ALA A 105 13.55 -5.00 -4.86
N ALA A 106 12.88 -4.12 -4.12
CA ALA A 106 13.51 -3.14 -3.26
C ALA A 106 14.30 -3.79 -2.11
N VAL A 107 13.81 -4.88 -1.54
CA VAL A 107 14.49 -5.63 -0.47
C VAL A 107 15.79 -6.26 -0.95
N PHE A 108 15.78 -6.90 -2.13
CA PHE A 108 16.96 -7.60 -2.67
C PHE A 108 17.90 -6.69 -3.47
N HIS A 109 17.40 -5.62 -4.07
CA HIS A 109 18.11 -4.67 -4.91
C HIS A 109 17.75 -3.23 -4.54
N PRO A 110 18.14 -2.74 -3.35
CA PRO A 110 17.71 -1.42 -2.85
C PRO A 110 18.10 -0.25 -3.76
N GLU A 111 19.17 -0.41 -4.54
CA GLU A 111 19.62 0.57 -5.52
C GLU A 111 18.59 0.91 -6.61
N ILE A 112 17.60 0.05 -6.82
CA ILE A 112 16.51 0.30 -7.77
C ILE A 112 15.70 1.54 -7.36
N ILE A 113 15.51 1.77 -6.05
CA ILE A 113 14.81 2.93 -5.51
C ILE A 113 15.49 4.21 -5.97
N SER A 114 16.80 4.34 -5.69
CA SER A 114 17.59 5.53 -6.06
C SER A 114 17.65 5.74 -7.58
N LYS A 115 17.75 4.65 -8.34
CA LYS A 115 17.81 4.69 -9.81
C LYS A 115 16.49 5.25 -10.39
N ILE A 116 15.35 4.79 -9.90
CA ILE A 116 14.04 5.25 -10.37
C ILE A 116 13.79 6.68 -9.88
N ALA A 117 14.02 6.95 -8.59
CA ALA A 117 13.79 8.27 -7.99
C ALA A 117 14.67 9.37 -8.62
N SER A 118 15.92 9.09 -8.96
CA SER A 118 16.81 10.03 -9.63
C SER A 118 16.35 10.38 -11.04
N ARG A 119 15.64 9.51 -11.72
CA ARG A 119 15.17 9.72 -13.09
C ARG A 119 13.78 10.35 -13.16
N TYR A 120 12.86 9.90 -12.31
CA TYR A 120 11.44 10.25 -12.39
C TYR A 120 10.95 11.08 -11.19
N GLY A 121 11.80 11.30 -10.20
CA GLY A 121 11.45 11.97 -8.95
C GLY A 121 11.02 11.00 -7.86
N SER A 122 11.24 11.39 -6.60
CA SER A 122 10.86 10.58 -5.43
C SER A 122 9.35 10.33 -5.37
N GLN A 123 8.54 11.31 -5.78
CA GLN A 123 7.07 11.23 -5.78
C GLN A 123 6.50 10.09 -6.64
N PHE A 124 7.27 9.55 -7.60
CA PHE A 124 6.90 8.42 -8.43
C PHE A 124 7.09 7.07 -7.72
N VAL A 125 7.93 7.01 -6.68
CA VAL A 125 8.33 5.77 -6.02
C VAL A 125 7.64 5.60 -4.66
N VAL A 126 6.80 4.59 -4.55
CA VAL A 126 6.25 4.08 -3.29
C VAL A 126 6.95 2.76 -2.95
N VAL A 127 7.47 2.61 -1.74
CA VAL A 127 7.96 1.31 -1.27
C VAL A 127 6.90 0.65 -0.42
N ALA A 128 6.40 -0.50 -0.88
CA ALA A 128 5.53 -1.34 -0.07
C ALA A 128 6.35 -2.17 0.91
N ILE A 129 5.92 -2.18 2.16
CA ILE A 129 6.53 -2.96 3.25
C ILE A 129 5.43 -3.80 3.89
N ASP A 130 5.47 -5.10 3.63
CA ASP A 130 4.65 -6.05 4.37
C ASP A 130 5.46 -6.49 5.58
N ALA A 131 4.90 -6.39 6.79
CA ALA A 131 5.58 -6.89 7.97
C ALA A 131 4.61 -7.55 8.96
N ARG A 132 5.15 -8.47 9.75
CA ARG A 132 4.44 -9.14 10.84
C ARG A 132 5.25 -9.08 12.12
N THR A 133 4.59 -9.19 13.25
CA THR A 133 5.26 -9.31 14.55
C THR A 133 5.85 -10.71 14.75
N VAL A 134 7.06 -10.76 15.25
CA VAL A 134 7.78 -12.00 15.56
C VAL A 134 8.35 -11.88 16.97
N ALA A 135 8.21 -12.93 17.78
CA ALA A 135 8.80 -12.98 19.12
C ALA A 135 10.33 -13.00 19.04
N SER A 136 10.99 -12.18 19.88
CA SER A 136 12.44 -12.17 19.99
C SER A 136 12.97 -13.56 20.37
N GLY A 137 14.07 -13.98 19.73
CA GLY A 137 14.70 -15.27 19.97
C GLY A 137 14.13 -16.46 19.18
N THR A 138 13.10 -16.27 18.34
CA THR A 138 12.54 -17.36 17.49
C THR A 138 13.22 -17.49 16.14
N VAL A 139 13.91 -16.45 15.67
CA VAL A 139 14.69 -16.39 14.40
C VAL A 139 15.97 -15.62 14.68
N ALA A 140 16.99 -15.75 13.83
CA ALA A 140 18.14 -14.84 13.88
C ALA A 140 17.64 -13.39 13.80
N GLU A 141 17.77 -12.65 14.89
CA GLU A 141 17.27 -11.28 14.98
C GLU A 141 18.01 -10.41 13.95
N PRO A 142 17.32 -9.49 13.25
CA PRO A 142 17.97 -8.48 12.45
C PRO A 142 18.98 -7.71 13.32
N VAL A 143 20.14 -7.37 12.76
CA VAL A 143 21.22 -6.69 13.49
C VAL A 143 20.79 -5.36 14.14
N GLU A 144 19.66 -4.78 13.68
CA GLU A 144 19.09 -3.50 14.14
C GLU A 144 17.64 -3.65 14.64
N ALA A 145 17.24 -4.84 15.11
CA ALA A 145 15.87 -5.06 15.58
C ALA A 145 15.56 -4.16 16.78
N THR A 146 14.59 -3.26 16.58
CA THR A 146 14.07 -2.45 17.67
C THR A 146 12.92 -3.20 18.32
N SER A 147 13.17 -3.75 19.51
CA SER A 147 12.21 -4.56 20.24
C SER A 147 10.92 -3.81 20.56
N LEU A 148 9.79 -4.45 20.26
CA LEU A 148 8.47 -4.08 20.76
C LEU A 148 8.34 -4.60 22.20
N ASN A 149 8.41 -3.69 23.19
CA ASN A 149 8.30 -4.02 24.62
C ASN A 149 9.27 -5.12 25.11
N GLY A 150 10.44 -5.26 24.47
CA GLY A 150 11.50 -6.20 24.86
C GLY A 150 11.32 -7.65 24.36
N ASN A 151 10.17 -8.02 23.78
CA ASN A 151 9.85 -9.41 23.44
C ASN A 151 9.43 -9.70 22.00
N ALA A 152 9.28 -8.69 21.14
CA ALA A 152 8.89 -8.85 19.75
C ALA A 152 9.45 -7.73 18.86
N TYR A 153 9.51 -7.96 17.55
CA TYR A 153 9.85 -6.96 16.54
C TYR A 153 9.04 -7.17 15.26
N TRP A 154 9.00 -6.14 14.38
CA TRP A 154 8.34 -6.22 13.09
C TRP A 154 9.30 -6.76 12.03
N GLN A 155 9.08 -8.00 11.58
CA GLN A 155 9.87 -8.62 10.51
C GLN A 155 9.29 -8.30 9.15
N VAL A 156 10.12 -7.73 8.26
CA VAL A 156 9.74 -7.47 6.86
C VAL A 156 9.62 -8.77 6.09
N MET A 157 8.56 -8.86 5.30
CA MET A 157 8.23 -10.01 4.48
C MET A 157 8.30 -9.67 2.98
N THR A 158 8.53 -10.67 2.16
CA THR A 158 8.60 -10.57 0.71
C THR A 158 7.72 -11.62 0.03
N HIS A 159 7.62 -11.55 -1.32
CA HIS A 159 6.85 -12.49 -2.12
C HIS A 159 5.37 -12.58 -1.67
N GLY A 160 4.73 -11.42 -1.47
CA GLY A 160 3.34 -11.36 -0.99
C GLY A 160 3.18 -11.96 0.40
N GLY A 161 4.09 -11.63 1.31
CA GLY A 161 4.04 -12.07 2.71
C GLY A 161 4.54 -13.49 2.98
N LYS A 162 5.04 -14.20 1.96
CA LYS A 162 5.36 -15.64 2.08
C LYS A 162 6.79 -15.93 2.57
N ARG A 163 7.72 -14.99 2.41
CA ARG A 163 9.13 -15.19 2.75
C ARG A 163 9.60 -14.15 3.74
N PRO A 164 10.07 -14.55 4.94
CA PRO A 164 10.68 -13.65 5.90
C PRO A 164 12.04 -13.15 5.39
N THR A 165 12.43 -11.97 5.86
CA THR A 165 13.75 -11.38 5.60
C THR A 165 14.48 -11.15 6.92
N ASP A 166 15.74 -10.69 6.82
CA ASP A 166 16.55 -10.22 7.94
C ASP A 166 16.31 -8.74 8.29
N LYS A 167 15.33 -8.10 7.65
CA LYS A 167 15.04 -6.68 7.83
C LYS A 167 13.95 -6.45 8.85
N GLU A 168 14.16 -5.42 9.67
CA GLU A 168 13.17 -4.90 10.60
C GLU A 168 12.46 -3.69 9.98
N LEU A 169 11.17 -3.49 10.29
CA LEU A 169 10.29 -2.48 9.69
C LEU A 169 10.88 -1.06 9.74
N TYR A 170 11.24 -0.59 10.93
CA TYR A 170 11.60 0.82 11.13
C TYR A 170 12.96 1.14 10.52
N SER A 171 13.94 0.25 10.70
CA SER A 171 15.25 0.40 10.08
C SER A 171 15.17 0.33 8.55
N TRP A 172 14.36 -0.58 8.02
CA TRP A 172 14.11 -0.66 6.58
C TRP A 172 13.38 0.57 6.03
N ALA A 173 12.35 1.06 6.73
CA ALA A 173 11.64 2.28 6.36
C ALA A 173 12.56 3.50 6.28
N LYS A 174 13.47 3.67 7.24
CA LYS A 174 14.52 4.71 7.19
C LYS A 174 15.47 4.52 6.02
N GLN A 175 15.89 3.28 5.76
CA GLN A 175 16.79 2.99 4.65
C GLN A 175 16.17 3.36 3.32
N VAL A 176 14.90 2.97 3.06
CA VAL A 176 14.24 3.30 1.79
C VAL A 176 13.94 4.79 1.64
N GLN A 177 13.62 5.50 2.72
CA GLN A 177 13.52 6.95 2.70
C GLN A 177 14.84 7.59 2.25
N ASN A 178 15.98 7.16 2.81
CA ASN A 178 17.31 7.66 2.46
C ASN A 178 17.73 7.32 1.02
N LEU A 179 17.16 6.27 0.44
CA LEU A 179 17.35 5.90 -0.96
C LEU A 179 16.49 6.72 -1.93
N GLY A 180 15.61 7.57 -1.43
CA GLY A 180 14.84 8.52 -2.22
C GLY A 180 13.42 8.09 -2.56
N THR A 181 12.84 7.13 -1.82
CA THR A 181 11.41 6.86 -1.94
C THR A 181 10.60 8.07 -1.50
N GLY A 182 9.49 8.35 -2.17
CA GLY A 182 8.61 9.49 -1.85
C GLY A 182 7.51 9.14 -0.88
N GLU A 183 7.17 7.85 -0.72
CA GLU A 183 6.08 7.40 0.14
C GLU A 183 6.27 5.94 0.55
N ILE A 184 5.79 5.55 1.72
CA ILE A 184 5.77 4.16 2.19
C ILE A 184 4.33 3.67 2.28
N LEU A 185 4.06 2.49 1.72
CA LEU A 185 2.84 1.73 1.93
C LEU A 185 3.14 0.59 2.90
N PHE A 186 2.80 0.76 4.18
CA PHE A 186 3.01 -0.29 5.17
C PHE A 186 1.75 -1.13 5.33
N THR A 187 1.88 -2.45 5.18
CA THR A 187 0.82 -3.43 5.47
C THR A 187 1.16 -4.25 6.71
N SER A 188 0.34 -4.10 7.76
CA SER A 188 0.38 -5.02 8.90
C SER A 188 -0.25 -6.33 8.49
N MET A 189 0.55 -7.39 8.34
CA MET A 189 0.07 -8.72 8.00
C MET A 189 -0.73 -9.36 9.14
N ASP A 190 -0.46 -8.96 10.37
CA ASP A 190 -1.19 -9.46 11.55
C ASP A 190 -2.64 -8.95 11.57
N ASN A 191 -2.88 -7.78 10.97
CA ASN A 191 -4.18 -7.15 10.90
C ASN A 191 -4.89 -7.36 9.56
N ASP A 192 -4.15 -7.68 8.48
CA ASP A 192 -4.71 -7.75 7.13
C ASP A 192 -5.82 -8.81 7.02
N GLY A 193 -6.96 -8.42 6.45
CA GLY A 193 -8.15 -9.25 6.31
C GLY A 193 -8.95 -9.49 7.59
N THR A 194 -8.48 -9.06 8.76
CA THR A 194 -9.14 -9.33 10.06
C THR A 194 -10.30 -8.42 10.36
N LYS A 195 -10.33 -7.20 9.77
CA LYS A 195 -11.29 -6.12 10.11
C LYS A 195 -11.26 -5.68 11.59
N ASN A 196 -10.12 -5.87 12.28
CA ASN A 196 -9.97 -5.55 13.72
C ASN A 196 -9.17 -4.25 13.96
N GLY A 197 -9.10 -3.38 12.96
CA GLY A 197 -8.34 -2.14 13.03
C GLY A 197 -6.91 -2.29 12.56
N TYR A 198 -6.29 -1.14 12.27
CA TYR A 198 -4.89 -1.04 11.84
C TYR A 198 -3.91 -1.17 13.00
N ALA A 199 -2.63 -1.42 12.71
CA ALA A 199 -1.55 -1.44 13.70
C ALA A 199 -1.17 0.00 14.14
N VAL A 200 -2.05 0.70 14.83
CA VAL A 200 -2.00 2.15 15.14
C VAL A 200 -0.67 2.57 15.76
N GLU A 201 -0.14 1.82 16.71
CA GLU A 201 1.14 2.12 17.38
C GLU A 201 2.32 2.08 16.39
N ALA A 202 2.31 1.11 15.45
CA ALA A 202 3.35 1.02 14.45
C ALA A 202 3.34 2.24 13.50
N TYR A 203 2.16 2.67 13.06
CA TYR A 203 2.02 3.88 12.22
C TYR A 203 2.43 5.14 12.97
N SER A 204 2.04 5.28 14.25
CA SER A 204 2.45 6.41 15.08
C SER A 204 3.97 6.51 15.19
N ARG A 205 4.65 5.39 15.36
CA ARG A 205 6.10 5.36 15.42
C ARG A 205 6.74 5.64 14.04
N LEU A 206 6.22 5.10 12.95
CA LEU A 206 6.69 5.45 11.61
C LEU A 206 6.56 6.95 11.35
N ALA A 207 5.46 7.58 11.78
CA ALA A 207 5.25 9.02 11.63
C ALA A 207 6.21 9.87 12.50
N ASP A 208 6.76 9.33 13.59
CA ASP A 208 7.81 9.99 14.37
C ASP A 208 9.19 9.88 13.72
N GLU A 209 9.44 8.76 13.05
CA GLU A 209 10.77 8.41 12.56
C GLU A 209 11.02 8.82 11.10
N LEU A 210 9.96 9.08 10.33
CA LEU A 210 10.02 9.39 8.90
C LEU A 210 9.57 10.82 8.60
N SER A 211 10.10 11.38 7.52
CA SER A 211 9.71 12.70 6.99
C SER A 211 8.89 12.60 5.69
N ILE A 212 8.64 11.39 5.21
CA ILE A 212 7.83 11.11 4.01
C ILE A 212 6.48 10.53 4.42
N PRO A 213 5.43 10.69 3.59
CA PRO A 213 4.11 10.15 3.86
C PRO A 213 4.08 8.63 4.07
N VAL A 214 3.18 8.18 4.94
CA VAL A 214 2.92 6.77 5.19
C VAL A 214 1.45 6.45 4.91
N ILE A 215 1.22 5.47 4.03
CA ILE A 215 -0.08 4.88 3.74
C ILE A 215 -0.29 3.68 4.65
N ALA A 216 -1.38 3.69 5.41
CA ALA A 216 -1.76 2.58 6.27
C ALA A 216 -2.57 1.52 5.52
N SER A 217 -2.17 0.25 5.65
CA SER A 217 -2.80 -0.91 5.03
C SER A 217 -2.91 -2.08 6.02
N GLY A 218 -3.97 -2.87 5.88
CA GLY A 218 -4.25 -4.05 6.71
C GLY A 218 -5.05 -3.74 7.96
N GLY A 219 -6.29 -4.30 8.05
CA GLY A 219 -7.13 -4.25 9.24
C GLY A 219 -8.39 -3.37 9.17
N ALA A 220 -8.61 -2.61 8.12
CA ALA A 220 -9.81 -1.78 7.97
C ALA A 220 -11.11 -2.59 8.09
N GLY A 221 -11.94 -2.29 9.06
CA GLY A 221 -13.25 -2.91 9.29
C GLY A 221 -14.37 -1.91 9.53
N SER A 222 -14.03 -0.70 10.01
CA SER A 222 -15.01 0.33 10.38
C SER A 222 -14.50 1.74 10.07
N VAL A 223 -15.42 2.71 10.12
CA VAL A 223 -15.07 4.16 10.07
C VAL A 223 -14.15 4.51 11.22
N GLY A 224 -14.38 3.95 12.41
CA GLY A 224 -13.57 4.19 13.60
C GLY A 224 -12.11 3.74 13.44
N ASP A 225 -11.88 2.61 12.77
CA ASP A 225 -10.51 2.12 12.50
C ASP A 225 -9.75 3.08 11.59
N ILE A 226 -10.43 3.58 10.56
CA ILE A 226 -9.85 4.57 9.62
C ILE A 226 -9.57 5.89 10.35
N GLU A 227 -10.51 6.37 11.17
CA GLU A 227 -10.31 7.57 11.98
C GLU A 227 -9.11 7.41 12.93
N GLU A 228 -9.02 6.27 13.60
CA GLU A 228 -7.97 6.01 14.58
C GLU A 228 -6.57 6.00 13.96
N VAL A 229 -6.40 5.33 12.81
CA VAL A 229 -5.10 5.29 12.13
C VAL A 229 -4.71 6.66 11.56
N LEU A 230 -5.67 7.45 11.07
CA LEU A 230 -5.40 8.79 10.54
C LEU A 230 -5.13 9.84 11.64
N THR A 231 -5.64 9.63 12.85
CA THR A 231 -5.48 10.55 14.00
C THR A 231 -4.40 10.08 14.97
N LYS A 232 -4.64 9.02 15.73
CA LYS A 232 -3.68 8.46 16.70
C LYS A 232 -2.46 7.83 16.00
N GLY A 233 -2.70 7.08 14.91
CA GLY A 233 -1.65 6.50 14.10
C GLY A 233 -0.88 7.53 13.26
N ARG A 234 -1.47 8.71 13.03
CA ARG A 234 -0.91 9.81 12.24
C ARG A 234 -0.55 9.46 10.79
N ALA A 235 -1.04 8.32 10.29
CA ALA A 235 -0.88 7.97 8.88
C ALA A 235 -1.40 9.08 7.97
N ASP A 236 -0.79 9.25 6.79
CA ASP A 236 -1.18 10.28 5.81
C ASP A 236 -2.29 9.81 4.89
N ALA A 237 -2.48 8.49 4.81
CA ALA A 237 -3.56 7.88 4.07
C ALA A 237 -4.00 6.56 4.72
N ALA A 238 -5.28 6.22 4.52
CA ALA A 238 -5.83 4.92 4.84
C ALA A 238 -6.20 4.17 3.56
N LEU A 239 -5.60 3.01 3.36
CA LEU A 239 -5.88 2.11 2.25
C LEU A 239 -6.77 0.97 2.73
N ALA A 240 -7.83 0.69 1.97
CA ALA A 240 -8.73 -0.41 2.23
C ALA A 240 -9.27 -1.02 0.92
N ALA A 241 -9.70 -2.26 0.97
CA ALA A 241 -10.24 -3.01 -0.17
C ALA A 241 -11.66 -3.53 0.10
N SER A 242 -11.80 -4.58 0.90
CA SER A 242 -13.05 -5.32 1.07
C SER A 242 -14.22 -4.47 1.53
N ILE A 243 -14.03 -3.55 2.47
CA ILE A 243 -15.11 -2.69 2.99
C ILE A 243 -15.70 -1.78 1.91
N PHE A 244 -14.90 -1.39 0.91
CA PHE A 244 -15.35 -0.62 -0.24
C PHE A 244 -15.93 -1.52 -1.33
N HIS A 245 -15.27 -2.63 -1.66
CA HIS A 245 -15.70 -3.54 -2.72
C HIS A 245 -17.05 -4.19 -2.44
N TYR A 246 -17.35 -4.48 -1.18
CA TYR A 246 -18.64 -5.06 -0.76
C TYR A 246 -19.68 -4.00 -0.38
N GLY A 247 -19.38 -2.70 -0.52
CA GLY A 247 -20.29 -1.62 -0.21
C GLY A 247 -20.63 -1.51 1.28
N GLU A 248 -19.79 -2.03 2.16
CA GLU A 248 -20.00 -1.95 3.62
C GLU A 248 -19.83 -0.53 4.12
N ILE A 249 -18.93 0.25 3.49
CA ILE A 249 -18.71 1.67 3.77
C ILE A 249 -18.64 2.42 2.45
N SER A 250 -19.43 3.48 2.29
CA SER A 250 -19.31 4.37 1.13
C SER A 250 -18.23 5.44 1.39
N ILE A 251 -17.44 5.75 0.38
CA ILE A 251 -16.37 6.78 0.50
C ILE A 251 -16.95 8.15 0.85
N PRO A 252 -18.03 8.63 0.23
CA PRO A 252 -18.65 9.90 0.60
C PRO A 252 -19.11 9.97 2.06
N ASP A 253 -19.74 8.90 2.57
CA ASP A 253 -20.21 8.85 3.97
C ASP A 253 -19.04 8.79 4.94
N LEU A 254 -18.02 7.98 4.65
CA LEU A 254 -16.78 7.92 5.40
C LEU A 254 -16.15 9.32 5.54
N LYS A 255 -15.95 10.00 4.43
CA LYS A 255 -15.32 11.32 4.43
C LYS A 255 -16.16 12.37 5.16
N ARG A 256 -17.50 12.34 5.01
CA ARG A 256 -18.38 13.22 5.80
C ARG A 256 -18.24 12.97 7.29
N THR A 257 -18.21 11.72 7.72
CA THR A 257 -18.05 11.35 9.12
C THR A 257 -16.68 11.78 9.66
N LEU A 258 -15.59 11.45 8.96
CA LEU A 258 -14.24 11.86 9.31
C LEU A 258 -14.14 13.38 9.47
N ARG A 259 -14.70 14.14 8.53
CA ARG A 259 -14.70 15.61 8.59
C ARG A 259 -15.51 16.14 9.79
N SER A 260 -16.65 15.54 10.11
CA SER A 260 -17.46 15.93 11.28
C SER A 260 -16.73 15.67 12.60
N HIS A 261 -15.80 14.71 12.64
CA HIS A 261 -14.93 14.41 13.77
C HIS A 261 -13.62 15.23 13.77
N GLY A 262 -13.47 16.18 12.84
CA GLY A 262 -12.31 17.09 12.77
C GLY A 262 -11.12 16.53 11.99
N VAL A 263 -11.23 15.40 11.33
CA VAL A 263 -10.18 14.89 10.44
C VAL A 263 -10.18 15.69 9.14
N ASN A 264 -9.03 16.26 8.76
CA ASN A 264 -8.90 17.03 7.53
C ASN A 264 -8.87 16.09 6.31
N VAL A 265 -10.01 15.90 5.66
CA VAL A 265 -10.18 15.15 4.40
C VAL A 265 -10.80 16.05 3.32
N ARG A 266 -10.53 15.75 2.05
CA ARG A 266 -11.24 16.38 0.92
C ARG A 266 -12.65 15.79 0.81
N ILE A 267 -13.62 16.60 0.43
CA ILE A 267 -15.01 16.20 0.16
C ILE A 267 -15.27 16.36 -1.33
#